data_812a18cc43d0845a718597773a3dbcab
#
_entry.id   812a18cc43d0845a718597773a3dbcab
#
_cell.length_a   1.000
_cell.length_b   1.000
_cell.length_c   1.000
_cell.angle_alpha   90.00
_cell.angle_beta   90.00
_cell.angle_gamma   90.00
#
_symmetry.space_group_name_H-M   'P 1'
#
loop_
_entity.id
_entity.type
_entity.pdbx_description
1 polymer ?
#
loop_
_entity_poly.entity_id
_entity_poly.type
_entity_poly.pdbx_seq_one_letter_code
_entity_poly.pdbx_strand_id
1 'polypeptide(L)'
;TDDAIMAGYGFQIDLNTSFTGEDSFDVSIDAGNAGTAGISELDLNSASETLTVDGISYTFPVGGATLLVGDTVDGSSLFTTACAYGGPSNTLDDCGNVNAAFVGGGTTFGASYDFDNGFTTAFGYAGAGDSVAGLMTQEGADSYGGNVAYTADTYGVSVTYAMTEDANGVDDTYTALNAYWTPDGFPSISAGYEWGDDGSAASTADEKTSYFVGIQSDFGPGTIGAALGTKT
;
A
#
# COMPACT_ATOMS: atom_id res chain seq x y z
N THR A 1 9.53 21.16 25.45
CA THR A 1 8.75 20.93 26.69
C THR A 1 7.87 19.72 26.45
N ASP A 2 8.30 18.59 27.02
CA ASP A 2 7.75 17.26 26.70
C ASP A 2 6.42 16.96 27.44
N ASP A 3 5.82 17.97 28.09
CA ASP A 3 4.60 17.79 28.91
C ASP A 3 3.36 18.50 28.35
N ALA A 4 3.41 18.96 27.09
CA ALA A 4 2.26 19.62 26.48
C ALA A 4 1.24 18.58 25.97
N ILE A 5 -0.02 18.76 26.33
CA ILE A 5 -1.11 18.03 25.70
C ILE A 5 -1.28 18.60 24.28
N MET A 6 -1.03 17.77 23.28
CA MET A 6 -1.29 18.10 21.88
C MET A 6 -2.66 17.58 21.47
N ALA A 7 -3.35 18.33 20.63
CA ALA A 7 -4.58 17.91 20.02
C ALA A 7 -4.46 18.11 18.50
N GLY A 8 -4.82 17.08 17.78
CA GLY A 8 -4.86 17.09 16.32
C GLY A 8 -6.18 16.56 15.82
N TYR A 9 -6.50 16.88 14.59
CA TYR A 9 -7.60 16.31 13.86
C TYR A 9 -7.18 16.01 12.43
N GLY A 10 -7.85 15.07 11.82
CA GLY A 10 -7.80 14.78 10.41
C GLY A 10 -9.15 14.24 9.99
N PHE A 11 -9.48 14.46 8.74
CA PHE A 11 -10.64 13.82 8.13
C PHE A 11 -10.39 13.62 6.64
N GLN A 12 -11.01 12.59 6.10
CA GLN A 12 -11.06 12.29 4.69
C GLN A 12 -12.51 12.17 4.25
N ILE A 13 -12.79 12.62 3.06
CA ILE A 13 -14.09 12.47 2.39
C ILE A 13 -13.84 11.68 1.12
N ASP A 14 -14.40 10.48 1.06
CA ASP A 14 -14.35 9.64 -0.11
C ASP A 14 -15.66 9.73 -0.88
N LEU A 15 -15.55 10.11 -2.14
CA LEU A 15 -16.66 10.17 -3.09
C LEU A 15 -16.50 9.01 -4.05
N ASN A 16 -17.42 8.07 -3.99
CA ASN A 16 -17.45 6.90 -4.87
C ASN A 16 -18.69 6.94 -5.75
N THR A 17 -18.52 6.64 -7.02
CA THR A 17 -19.62 6.45 -7.96
C THR A 17 -19.28 5.42 -9.03
N SER A 18 -20.29 4.87 -9.67
CA SER A 18 -20.17 3.98 -10.82
C SER A 18 -20.98 4.50 -11.99
N PHE A 19 -20.45 4.38 -13.20
CA PHE A 19 -21.14 4.76 -14.43
C PHE A 19 -21.82 3.59 -15.11
N THR A 20 -21.29 2.39 -14.93
CA THR A 20 -21.79 1.16 -15.59
C THR A 20 -22.38 0.15 -14.60
N GLY A 21 -22.09 0.31 -13.30
CA GLY A 21 -22.43 -0.64 -12.24
C GLY A 21 -21.37 -1.71 -12.00
N GLU A 22 -20.35 -1.78 -12.85
CA GLU A 22 -19.21 -2.71 -12.72
C GLU A 22 -17.88 -1.99 -12.59
N ASP A 23 -17.88 -0.66 -12.62
CA ASP A 23 -16.74 0.23 -12.49
C ASP A 23 -16.81 1.04 -11.20
N SER A 24 -15.71 1.65 -10.80
CA SER A 24 -15.63 2.58 -9.68
C SER A 24 -14.87 3.83 -10.09
N PHE A 25 -15.47 4.98 -9.85
CA PHE A 25 -14.79 6.26 -9.91
C PHE A 25 -14.72 6.84 -8.51
N ASP A 26 -13.51 7.05 -8.03
CA ASP A 26 -13.22 7.41 -6.66
C ASP A 26 -12.47 8.75 -6.61
N VAL A 27 -12.85 9.62 -5.68
CA VAL A 27 -12.16 10.86 -5.37
C VAL A 27 -12.04 10.98 -3.87
N SER A 28 -10.82 11.05 -3.37
CA SER A 28 -10.50 11.29 -1.96
C SER A 28 -10.08 12.74 -1.75
N ILE A 29 -10.66 13.38 -0.74
CA ILE A 29 -10.37 14.76 -0.35
C ILE A 29 -10.09 14.77 1.14
N ASP A 30 -9.01 15.37 1.54
CA ASP A 30 -8.58 15.39 2.92
C ASP A 30 -8.23 16.78 3.45
N ALA A 31 -8.19 16.90 4.78
CA ALA A 31 -7.60 18.02 5.51
C ALA A 31 -7.34 17.65 6.97
N GLY A 32 -6.34 18.27 7.57
CA GLY A 32 -6.07 18.11 8.99
C GLY A 32 -4.72 18.65 9.44
N ASN A 33 -4.49 18.61 10.73
CA ASN A 33 -3.23 18.99 11.36
C ASN A 33 -2.62 17.87 12.21
N ALA A 34 -3.08 16.63 12.04
CA ALA A 34 -2.69 15.50 12.87
C ALA A 34 -1.19 15.17 12.77
N GLY A 35 -0.55 15.32 11.61
CA GLY A 35 0.88 15.07 11.44
C GLY A 35 1.76 16.03 12.21
N THR A 36 1.34 17.28 12.36
CA THR A 36 2.05 18.24 13.19
C THR A 36 1.90 17.96 14.70
N ALA A 37 0.87 17.19 15.06
CA ALA A 37 0.65 16.72 16.42
C ALA A 37 1.38 15.40 16.77
N GLY A 38 2.12 14.82 15.83
CA GLY A 38 2.90 13.59 16.04
C GLY A 38 2.06 12.33 16.23
N ILE A 39 0.87 12.28 15.65
CA ILE A 39 -0.04 11.13 15.71
C ILE A 39 -0.20 10.43 14.35
N SER A 40 0.85 10.39 13.56
CA SER A 40 0.90 9.79 12.23
C SER A 40 0.53 8.30 12.19
N GLU A 41 0.72 7.58 13.29
CA GLU A 41 0.35 6.16 13.43
C GLU A 41 -1.16 5.90 13.32
N LEU A 42 -1.98 6.93 13.35
CA LEU A 42 -3.43 6.82 13.18
C LEU A 42 -3.89 7.03 11.73
N ASP A 43 -2.93 7.13 10.79
CA ASP A 43 -3.22 7.40 9.37
C ASP A 43 -4.18 8.59 9.18
N LEU A 44 -3.93 9.63 9.93
CA LEU A 44 -4.71 10.86 9.83
C LEU A 44 -3.96 11.85 8.95
N ASN A 45 -4.58 12.29 7.90
CA ASN A 45 -4.04 13.30 7.01
C ASN A 45 -3.64 14.57 7.75
N SER A 46 -2.50 15.10 7.37
CA SER A 46 -1.72 15.83 8.33
C SER A 46 -1.16 17.15 7.87
N ALA A 47 -1.13 17.40 6.59
CA ALA A 47 -0.23 18.42 6.08
C ALA A 47 -0.86 19.82 6.01
N SER A 48 -2.18 19.94 5.98
CA SER A 48 -2.84 21.21 5.74
C SER A 48 -4.27 21.26 6.27
N GLU A 49 -4.66 22.38 6.87
CA GLU A 49 -6.06 22.65 7.18
C GLU A 49 -6.88 23.02 5.93
N THR A 50 -6.25 23.02 4.75
CA THR A 50 -6.89 23.27 3.46
C THR A 50 -7.33 21.95 2.85
N LEU A 51 -8.52 21.90 2.31
CA LEU A 51 -8.98 20.74 1.55
C LEU A 51 -8.09 20.51 0.33
N THR A 52 -7.54 19.32 0.23
CA THR A 52 -6.69 18.85 -0.86
C THR A 52 -7.26 17.59 -1.48
N VAL A 53 -7.11 17.45 -2.77
CA VAL A 53 -7.39 16.15 -3.42
C VAL A 53 -6.24 15.22 -3.06
N ASP A 54 -6.56 14.12 -2.40
CA ASP A 54 -5.64 13.09 -1.98
C ASP A 54 -5.48 11.99 -3.03
N GLY A 55 -6.50 11.78 -3.84
CA GLY A 55 -6.44 10.87 -4.97
C GLY A 55 -7.67 10.94 -5.85
N ILE A 56 -7.48 10.61 -7.12
CA ILE A 56 -8.56 10.41 -8.07
C ILE A 56 -8.26 9.14 -8.89
N SER A 57 -9.21 8.22 -8.95
CA SER A 57 -9.03 6.99 -9.70
C SER A 57 -10.30 6.53 -10.42
N TYR A 58 -10.08 5.78 -11.49
CA TYR A 58 -11.12 5.07 -12.20
C TYR A 58 -10.69 3.62 -12.41
N THR A 59 -11.45 2.72 -11.83
CA THR A 59 -11.22 1.27 -11.90
C THR A 59 -12.36 0.64 -12.69
N PHE A 60 -12.05 -0.17 -13.69
CA PHE A 60 -13.04 -0.75 -14.59
C PHE A 60 -12.63 -2.12 -15.13
N PRO A 61 -13.58 -3.02 -15.40
CA PRO A 61 -13.31 -4.33 -15.96
C PRO A 61 -13.09 -4.26 -17.50
N VAL A 62 -12.13 -5.04 -17.98
CA VAL A 62 -11.89 -5.27 -19.40
C VAL A 62 -11.68 -6.77 -19.64
N GLY A 63 -12.69 -7.46 -20.14
CA GLY A 63 -12.65 -8.92 -20.22
C GLY A 63 -12.59 -9.53 -18.82
N GLY A 64 -11.57 -10.35 -18.53
CA GLY A 64 -11.34 -10.90 -17.18
C GLY A 64 -10.36 -10.08 -16.34
N ALA A 65 -9.85 -8.96 -16.86
CA ALA A 65 -8.93 -8.10 -16.14
C ALA A 65 -9.65 -6.90 -15.51
N THR A 66 -9.10 -6.39 -14.41
CA THR A 66 -9.46 -5.09 -13.83
C THR A 66 -8.34 -4.09 -14.15
N LEU A 67 -8.71 -2.94 -14.69
CA LEU A 67 -7.79 -1.85 -15.00
C LEU A 67 -8.01 -0.68 -14.04
N LEU A 68 -6.93 0.00 -13.70
CA LEU A 68 -6.89 1.22 -12.89
C LEU A 68 -6.19 2.32 -13.67
N VAL A 69 -6.75 3.51 -13.66
CA VAL A 69 -6.08 4.75 -14.05
C VAL A 69 -6.36 5.80 -12.99
N GLY A 70 -5.39 6.63 -12.67
CA GLY A 70 -5.57 7.62 -11.62
C GLY A 70 -4.47 8.67 -11.57
N ASP A 71 -4.60 9.56 -10.61
CA ASP A 71 -3.60 10.55 -10.25
C ASP A 71 -3.56 10.68 -8.72
N THR A 72 -2.37 10.81 -8.17
CA THR A 72 -2.12 10.80 -6.72
C THR A 72 -2.62 9.50 -6.04
N VAL A 73 -2.55 8.37 -6.76
CA VAL A 73 -2.99 7.05 -6.32
C VAL A 73 -1.81 6.10 -6.38
N ASP A 74 -1.76 5.16 -5.44
CA ASP A 74 -0.73 4.14 -5.43
C ASP A 74 -0.90 3.15 -6.57
N GLY A 75 0.17 2.91 -7.34
CA GLY A 75 0.19 1.93 -8.42
C GLY A 75 -0.02 0.49 -7.95
N SER A 76 0.21 0.22 -6.67
CA SER A 76 -0.04 -1.10 -6.05
C SER A 76 -1.48 -1.33 -5.60
N SER A 77 -2.40 -0.40 -5.82
CA SER A 77 -3.80 -0.46 -5.34
C SER A 77 -4.56 -1.72 -5.78
N LEU A 78 -4.10 -2.39 -6.84
CA LEU A 78 -4.67 -3.67 -7.29
C LEU A 78 -3.89 -4.90 -6.83
N PHE A 79 -2.85 -4.72 -5.99
CA PHE A 79 -2.07 -5.85 -5.49
C PHE A 79 -2.82 -6.61 -4.39
N THR A 80 -2.55 -7.89 -4.31
CA THR A 80 -3.10 -8.76 -3.26
C THR A 80 -1.99 -9.16 -2.30
N THR A 81 -1.97 -8.57 -1.12
CA THR A 81 -1.07 -9.00 -0.03
C THR A 81 -1.75 -10.11 0.77
N ALA A 82 -1.09 -11.27 0.86
CA ALA A 82 -1.60 -12.40 1.63
C ALA A 82 -1.41 -12.14 3.14
N CYS A 83 -2.39 -11.46 3.72
CA CYS A 83 -2.42 -11.08 5.14
C CYS A 83 -3.83 -11.25 5.70
N ALA A 84 -3.94 -11.81 6.89
CA ALA A 84 -5.19 -11.92 7.65
C ALA A 84 -5.19 -11.04 8.91
N TYR A 85 -4.13 -10.30 9.16
CA TYR A 85 -4.02 -9.38 10.28
C TYR A 85 -4.54 -7.99 9.87
N GLY A 86 -5.45 -7.43 10.64
CA GLY A 86 -5.96 -6.08 10.48
C GLY A 86 -5.76 -5.30 11.79
N GLY A 87 -4.57 -4.78 11.98
CA GLY A 87 -4.25 -3.96 13.17
C GLY A 87 -4.69 -2.51 13.00
N PRO A 88 -4.83 -1.78 14.11
CA PRO A 88 -5.19 -0.37 14.10
C PRO A 88 -4.01 0.57 13.84
N SER A 89 -2.81 0.04 13.67
CA SER A 89 -1.58 0.81 13.49
C SER A 89 -1.13 0.78 12.05
N ASN A 90 -0.94 1.93 11.45
CA ASN A 90 -0.42 2.13 10.11
C ASN A 90 0.97 1.49 9.90
N THR A 91 1.76 1.34 10.96
CA THR A 91 3.09 0.71 10.87
C THR A 91 3.04 -0.81 10.64
N LEU A 92 1.96 -1.46 11.01
CA LEU A 92 1.86 -2.93 11.03
C LEU A 92 0.76 -3.51 10.11
N ASP A 93 -0.02 -2.67 9.44
CA ASP A 93 -1.15 -3.10 8.59
C ASP A 93 -0.71 -3.72 7.26
N ASP A 94 0.47 -3.38 6.76
CA ASP A 94 1.04 -3.94 5.53
C ASP A 94 1.58 -5.37 5.69
N CYS A 95 1.49 -5.96 6.86
CA CYS A 95 2.06 -7.28 7.13
C CYS A 95 3.55 -7.39 6.76
N GLY A 96 4.34 -6.33 6.97
CA GLY A 96 5.76 -6.30 6.65
C GLY A 96 6.09 -6.11 5.17
N ASN A 97 5.10 -5.88 4.33
CA ASN A 97 5.26 -5.48 2.92
C ASN A 97 5.26 -3.96 2.83
N VAL A 98 6.33 -3.34 3.32
CA VAL A 98 6.37 -1.91 3.63
C VAL A 98 6.67 -1.06 2.41
N ASN A 99 7.66 -1.47 1.61
CA ASN A 99 8.14 -0.72 0.46
C ASN A 99 7.66 -1.34 -0.85
N ALA A 100 7.60 -2.66 -0.95
CA ALA A 100 7.11 -3.33 -2.14
C ALA A 100 5.59 -3.20 -2.35
N ALA A 101 4.81 -2.88 -1.30
CA ALA A 101 3.40 -2.57 -1.43
C ALA A 101 3.13 -1.13 -1.88
N PHE A 102 4.16 -0.30 -2.00
CA PHE A 102 4.04 1.07 -2.43
C PHE A 102 4.71 1.27 -3.80
N VAL A 103 3.93 1.52 -4.83
CA VAL A 103 4.38 1.80 -6.19
C VAL A 103 4.10 3.27 -6.50
N GLY A 104 4.77 4.17 -5.75
CA GLY A 104 4.70 5.60 -5.93
C GLY A 104 3.30 6.21 -5.88
N GLY A 105 3.22 7.51 -6.07
CA GLY A 105 1.98 8.26 -6.23
C GLY A 105 2.16 9.31 -7.34
N GLY A 106 1.12 9.54 -8.14
CA GLY A 106 1.16 10.45 -9.28
C GLY A 106 0.24 9.94 -10.36
N THR A 107 0.58 10.17 -11.62
CA THR A 107 -0.16 9.58 -12.75
C THR A 107 0.03 8.06 -12.73
N THR A 108 -1.04 7.33 -12.49
CA THR A 108 -1.03 5.91 -12.16
C THR A 108 -1.76 5.07 -13.18
N PHE A 109 -1.19 3.91 -13.46
CA PHE A 109 -1.80 2.84 -14.25
C PHE A 109 -1.66 1.51 -13.51
N GLY A 110 -2.73 0.73 -13.43
CA GLY A 110 -2.71 -0.60 -12.85
C GLY A 110 -3.52 -1.59 -13.68
N ALA A 111 -3.16 -2.85 -13.56
CA ALA A 111 -3.93 -3.96 -14.12
C ALA A 111 -3.84 -5.16 -13.19
N SER A 112 -4.95 -5.84 -12.98
CA SER A 112 -4.97 -7.13 -12.27
C SER A 112 -5.82 -8.15 -13.03
N TYR A 113 -5.53 -9.42 -12.76
CA TYR A 113 -6.29 -10.54 -13.29
C TYR A 113 -6.51 -11.60 -12.21
N ASP A 114 -7.77 -12.00 -12.01
CA ASP A 114 -8.15 -13.11 -11.16
C ASP A 114 -8.39 -14.35 -12.04
N PHE A 115 -7.73 -15.45 -11.70
CA PHE A 115 -7.84 -16.73 -12.45
C PHE A 115 -9.01 -17.59 -11.98
N ASP A 116 -9.87 -17.11 -11.08
CA ASP A 116 -11.02 -17.82 -10.49
C ASP A 116 -10.65 -19.14 -9.76
N ASN A 117 -9.39 -19.34 -9.44
CA ASN A 117 -8.88 -20.54 -8.78
C ASN A 117 -8.03 -20.23 -7.54
N GLY A 118 -8.15 -19.01 -7.02
CA GLY A 118 -7.38 -18.46 -5.90
C GLY A 118 -6.07 -17.77 -6.31
N PHE A 119 -5.63 -17.90 -7.55
CA PHE A 119 -4.50 -17.11 -8.05
C PHE A 119 -4.94 -15.76 -8.58
N THR A 120 -4.18 -14.72 -8.21
CA THR A 120 -4.27 -13.38 -8.76
C THR A 120 -2.89 -12.91 -9.22
N THR A 121 -2.85 -12.05 -10.21
CA THR A 121 -1.65 -11.31 -10.61
C THR A 121 -2.00 -9.86 -10.83
N ALA A 122 -1.09 -8.96 -10.51
CA ALA A 122 -1.26 -7.55 -10.74
C ALA A 122 0.05 -6.87 -11.16
N PHE A 123 -0.09 -5.76 -11.85
CA PHE A 123 0.98 -4.85 -12.23
C PHE A 123 0.53 -3.42 -11.93
N GLY A 124 1.45 -2.59 -11.48
CA GLY A 124 1.23 -1.17 -11.24
C GLY A 124 2.39 -0.32 -11.69
N TYR A 125 2.07 0.90 -12.07
CA TYR A 125 3.00 1.95 -12.44
C TYR A 125 2.48 3.28 -11.89
N ALA A 126 3.38 4.11 -11.42
CA ALA A 126 3.11 5.50 -11.08
C ALA A 126 4.29 6.38 -11.47
N GLY A 127 4.02 7.59 -11.94
CA GLY A 127 5.05 8.54 -12.34
C GLY A 127 4.57 9.98 -12.26
N ALA A 128 5.49 10.93 -12.32
CA ALA A 128 5.18 12.35 -12.16
C ALA A 128 4.22 12.89 -13.21
N GLY A 129 4.35 12.44 -14.46
CA GLY A 129 3.45 12.80 -15.56
C GLY A 129 3.42 14.27 -15.96
N ASP A 130 4.34 15.07 -15.43
CA ASP A 130 4.39 16.50 -15.72
C ASP A 130 5.02 16.83 -17.09
N SER A 131 4.99 18.09 -17.47
CA SER A 131 5.51 18.53 -18.78
C SER A 131 7.03 18.60 -18.86
N VAL A 132 7.74 18.40 -17.77
CA VAL A 132 9.20 18.50 -17.68
C VAL A 132 9.82 17.10 -17.57
N ALA A 133 9.34 16.31 -16.62
CA ALA A 133 9.82 14.97 -16.37
C ALA A 133 9.15 13.93 -17.28
N GLY A 134 7.82 14.03 -17.46
CA GLY A 134 7.05 13.09 -18.26
C GLY A 134 6.84 11.76 -17.55
N LEU A 135 6.32 10.77 -18.28
CA LEU A 135 6.17 9.40 -17.82
C LEU A 135 7.24 8.52 -18.48
N MET A 136 7.81 7.58 -17.73
CA MET A 136 8.82 6.63 -18.22
C MET A 136 10.05 7.32 -18.82
N THR A 137 10.50 8.39 -18.21
CA THR A 137 11.68 9.13 -18.64
C THR A 137 12.76 9.07 -17.56
N GLN A 138 14.00 9.18 -17.96
CA GLN A 138 15.15 9.20 -17.05
C GLN A 138 15.18 10.44 -16.13
N GLU A 139 14.42 11.48 -16.45
CA GLU A 139 14.33 12.72 -15.70
C GLU A 139 13.16 12.71 -14.68
N GLY A 140 12.26 11.75 -14.79
CA GLY A 140 11.10 11.61 -13.92
C GLY A 140 11.28 10.54 -12.87
N ALA A 141 10.81 10.79 -11.66
CA ALA A 141 10.70 9.75 -10.66
C ALA A 141 9.53 8.83 -11.04
N ASP A 142 9.85 7.62 -11.44
CA ASP A 142 8.91 6.58 -11.85
C ASP A 142 8.96 5.40 -10.88
N SER A 143 7.83 4.75 -10.70
CA SER A 143 7.74 3.52 -9.91
C SER A 143 6.92 2.47 -10.65
N TYR A 144 7.33 1.23 -10.54
CA TYR A 144 6.51 0.11 -11.03
C TYR A 144 6.67 -1.11 -10.15
N GLY A 145 5.68 -1.96 -10.18
CA GLY A 145 5.70 -3.18 -9.41
C GLY A 145 4.80 -4.26 -9.98
N GLY A 146 4.95 -5.44 -9.43
CA GLY A 146 4.13 -6.59 -9.77
C GLY A 146 3.87 -7.48 -8.57
N ASN A 147 2.72 -8.12 -8.57
CA ASN A 147 2.27 -8.98 -7.50
C ASN A 147 1.69 -10.27 -8.08
N VAL A 148 1.97 -11.37 -7.39
CA VAL A 148 1.31 -12.66 -7.61
C VAL A 148 0.89 -13.19 -6.26
N ALA A 149 -0.37 -13.56 -6.11
CA ALA A 149 -0.91 -14.12 -4.89
C ALA A 149 -1.71 -15.39 -5.17
N TYR A 150 -1.72 -16.24 -4.16
CA TYR A 150 -2.67 -17.33 -4.04
C TYR A 150 -3.39 -17.19 -2.71
N THR A 151 -4.70 -17.10 -2.74
CA THR A 151 -5.56 -16.97 -1.56
C THR A 151 -6.62 -18.06 -1.56
N ALA A 152 -6.75 -18.71 -0.41
CA ALA A 152 -7.79 -19.70 -0.12
C ALA A 152 -8.41 -19.36 1.24
N ASP A 153 -9.52 -20.02 1.59
CA ASP A 153 -10.28 -19.73 2.83
C ASP A 153 -9.42 -19.83 4.09
N THR A 154 -8.45 -20.75 4.12
CA THR A 154 -7.66 -21.05 5.31
C THR A 154 -6.20 -20.68 5.23
N TYR A 155 -5.69 -20.32 4.07
CA TYR A 155 -4.30 -19.88 3.90
C TYR A 155 -4.11 -19.09 2.62
N GLY A 156 -3.07 -18.29 2.58
CA GLY A 156 -2.65 -17.58 1.39
C GLY A 156 -1.16 -17.28 1.41
N VAL A 157 -0.62 -17.04 0.23
CA VAL A 157 0.76 -16.60 0.03
C VAL A 157 0.82 -15.57 -1.08
N SER A 158 1.69 -14.58 -0.96
CA SER A 158 1.93 -13.61 -2.04
C SER A 158 3.40 -13.25 -2.16
N VAL A 159 3.77 -12.87 -3.37
CA VAL A 159 5.07 -12.28 -3.70
C VAL A 159 4.79 -10.94 -4.35
N THR A 160 5.45 -9.90 -3.87
CA THR A 160 5.36 -8.56 -4.41
C THR A 160 6.76 -8.05 -4.73
N TYR A 161 6.92 -7.41 -5.87
CA TYR A 161 8.14 -6.72 -6.27
C TYR A 161 7.79 -5.28 -6.65
N ALA A 162 8.59 -4.34 -6.20
CA ALA A 162 8.52 -2.94 -6.63
C ALA A 162 9.90 -2.39 -6.91
N MET A 163 9.95 -1.45 -7.84
CA MET A 163 11.08 -0.58 -8.12
C MET A 163 10.58 0.86 -8.10
N THR A 164 11.32 1.72 -7.43
CA THR A 164 11.06 3.16 -7.39
C THR A 164 12.34 3.88 -7.79
N GLU A 165 12.26 4.72 -8.81
CA GLU A 165 13.32 5.61 -9.23
C GLU A 165 13.15 6.98 -8.55
N ASP A 166 14.25 7.52 -8.02
CA ASP A 166 14.25 8.90 -7.54
C ASP A 166 14.57 9.89 -8.69
N ALA A 167 14.38 11.19 -8.45
CA ALA A 167 14.66 12.26 -9.42
C ALA A 167 16.15 12.39 -9.82
N ASN A 168 17.05 11.61 -9.24
CA ASN A 168 18.48 11.57 -9.59
C ASN A 168 18.83 10.31 -10.40
N GLY A 169 17.84 9.48 -10.74
CA GLY A 169 18.02 8.23 -11.46
C GLY A 169 18.63 7.12 -10.62
N VAL A 170 18.31 7.09 -9.32
CA VAL A 170 18.68 6.00 -8.41
C VAL A 170 17.48 5.09 -8.23
N ASP A 171 17.68 3.81 -8.48
CA ASP A 171 16.64 2.79 -8.39
C ASP A 171 16.66 2.09 -7.04
N ASP A 172 15.58 2.23 -6.29
CA ASP A 172 15.30 1.40 -5.11
C ASP A 172 14.52 0.17 -5.53
N THR A 173 14.90 -1.01 -5.08
CA THR A 173 14.19 -2.25 -5.40
C THR A 173 13.82 -3.03 -4.16
N TYR A 174 12.60 -3.54 -4.12
CA TYR A 174 12.07 -4.28 -2.98
C TYR A 174 11.34 -5.55 -3.43
N THR A 175 11.49 -6.59 -2.62
CA THR A 175 10.74 -7.83 -2.81
C THR A 175 10.17 -8.27 -1.47
N ALA A 176 8.88 -8.56 -1.43
CA ALA A 176 8.19 -9.02 -0.23
C ALA A 176 7.54 -10.40 -0.44
N LEU A 177 7.56 -11.18 0.62
CA LEU A 177 6.85 -12.45 0.76
C LEU A 177 5.89 -12.33 1.92
N ASN A 178 4.62 -12.62 1.69
CA ASN A 178 3.58 -12.62 2.72
C ASN A 178 2.85 -13.95 2.73
N ALA A 179 2.40 -14.35 3.91
CA ALA A 179 1.58 -15.53 4.09
C ALA A 179 0.63 -15.38 5.26
N TYR A 180 -0.54 -15.99 5.18
CA TYR A 180 -1.44 -16.16 6.30
C TYR A 180 -1.94 -17.60 6.41
N TRP A 181 -2.37 -17.94 7.65
CA TRP A 181 -3.05 -19.17 7.96
C TRP A 181 -4.18 -18.91 8.97
N THR A 182 -5.41 -19.30 8.60
CA THR A 182 -6.64 -19.05 9.35
C THR A 182 -7.36 -20.38 9.62
N PRO A 183 -6.84 -21.22 10.56
CA PRO A 183 -7.46 -22.51 10.86
C PRO A 183 -8.76 -22.36 11.61
N ASP A 184 -9.71 -23.26 11.35
CA ASP A 184 -10.99 -23.27 12.03
C ASP A 184 -10.83 -23.39 13.56
N GLY A 185 -11.45 -22.49 14.31
CA GLY A 185 -11.47 -22.50 15.77
C GLY A 185 -10.17 -22.08 16.46
N PHE A 186 -9.20 -21.57 15.73
CA PHE A 186 -7.94 -21.04 16.24
C PHE A 186 -7.69 -19.62 15.73
N PRO A 187 -6.80 -18.86 16.39
CA PRO A 187 -6.38 -17.57 15.88
C PRO A 187 -5.75 -17.65 14.48
N SER A 188 -6.01 -16.63 13.67
CA SER A 188 -5.31 -16.40 12.42
C SER A 188 -3.87 -15.96 12.68
N ILE A 189 -2.95 -16.41 11.86
CA ILE A 189 -1.54 -16.03 11.91
C ILE A 189 -1.16 -15.45 10.56
N SER A 190 -0.48 -14.31 10.56
CA SER A 190 0.11 -13.70 9.37
C SER A 190 1.61 -13.47 9.57
N ALA A 191 2.37 -13.63 8.52
CA ALA A 191 3.80 -13.35 8.51
C ALA A 191 4.20 -12.69 7.19
N GLY A 192 5.17 -11.78 7.26
CA GLY A 192 5.76 -11.12 6.11
C GLY A 192 7.25 -10.92 6.27
N TYR A 193 7.93 -10.90 5.16
CA TYR A 193 9.35 -10.58 5.06
C TYR A 193 9.63 -9.83 3.77
N GLU A 194 10.25 -8.68 3.89
CA GLU A 194 10.67 -7.85 2.78
C GLU A 194 12.18 -7.65 2.81
N TRP A 195 12.78 -7.64 1.65
CA TRP A 195 14.17 -7.24 1.45
C TRP A 195 14.28 -6.36 0.23
N GLY A 196 15.21 -5.44 0.27
CA GLY A 196 15.43 -4.47 -0.80
C GLY A 196 16.82 -3.87 -0.77
N ASP A 197 17.09 -3.12 -1.82
CA ASP A 197 18.31 -2.36 -2.05
C ASP A 197 17.89 -0.92 -2.38
N ASP A 198 18.43 0.06 -1.66
CA ASP A 198 18.12 1.48 -1.90
C ASP A 198 18.98 2.12 -2.98
N GLY A 199 19.72 1.34 -3.76
CA GLY A 199 20.47 1.80 -4.94
C GLY A 199 21.54 2.87 -4.67
N SER A 200 21.65 3.35 -3.45
CA SER A 200 22.52 4.47 -3.08
C SER A 200 23.97 4.03 -2.90
N ALA A 201 24.82 4.27 -3.88
CA ALA A 201 26.26 3.99 -3.82
C ALA A 201 26.99 4.69 -2.66
N ALA A 202 26.33 5.58 -1.93
CA ALA A 202 26.91 6.34 -0.82
C ALA A 202 26.55 5.78 0.56
N SER A 203 25.64 4.83 0.64
CA SER A 203 25.21 4.20 1.89
C SER A 203 26.04 2.96 2.20
N THR A 204 26.43 2.80 3.45
CA THR A 204 27.01 1.55 3.96
C THR A 204 25.93 0.57 4.44
N ALA A 205 24.67 0.91 4.22
CA ALA A 205 23.48 0.16 4.61
C ALA A 205 22.48 0.13 3.44
N ASP A 206 22.92 -0.34 2.27
CA ASP A 206 22.11 -0.40 1.05
C ASP A 206 21.02 -1.46 1.16
N GLU A 207 21.21 -2.47 2.02
CA GLU A 207 20.23 -3.52 2.23
C GLU A 207 19.18 -3.09 3.27
N LYS A 208 17.92 -3.07 2.88
CA LYS A 208 16.76 -2.86 3.75
C LYS A 208 16.02 -4.17 3.97
N THR A 209 15.59 -4.38 5.19
CA THR A 209 14.81 -5.57 5.54
C THR A 209 13.69 -5.20 6.50
N SER A 210 12.52 -5.75 6.25
CA SER A 210 11.39 -5.67 7.17
C SER A 210 10.86 -7.06 7.45
N TYR A 211 10.34 -7.29 8.64
CA TYR A 211 9.62 -8.50 8.96
C TYR A 211 8.39 -8.20 9.82
N PHE A 212 7.44 -9.08 9.71
CA PHE A 212 6.18 -9.00 10.44
C PHE A 212 5.72 -10.39 10.86
N VAL A 213 5.17 -10.48 12.07
CA VAL A 213 4.38 -11.63 12.54
C VAL A 213 3.20 -11.08 13.33
N GLY A 214 2.00 -11.44 12.93
CA GLY A 214 0.75 -11.06 13.59
C GLY A 214 -0.11 -12.26 13.90
N ILE A 215 -0.88 -12.14 14.99
CA ILE A 215 -1.90 -13.10 15.40
C ILE A 215 -3.19 -12.34 15.69
N GLN A 216 -4.32 -12.88 15.26
CA GLN A 216 -5.63 -12.28 15.42
C GLN A 216 -6.70 -13.33 15.70
N SER A 217 -7.64 -13.01 16.57
CA SER A 217 -8.77 -13.88 16.89
C SER A 217 -10.01 -13.08 17.23
N ASP A 218 -11.17 -13.59 16.85
CA ASP A 218 -12.43 -13.02 17.28
C ASP A 218 -12.64 -13.26 18.77
N PHE A 219 -13.10 -12.23 19.47
CA PHE A 219 -13.40 -12.26 20.89
C PHE A 219 -14.67 -11.47 21.19
N GLY A 220 -15.75 -12.16 21.51
CA GLY A 220 -17.04 -11.53 21.75
C GLY A 220 -17.54 -10.73 20.54
N PRO A 221 -17.85 -9.42 20.70
CA PRO A 221 -18.31 -8.59 19.58
C PRO A 221 -17.17 -7.94 18.78
N GLY A 222 -15.92 -8.26 19.05
CA GLY A 222 -14.76 -7.64 18.44
C GLY A 222 -13.64 -8.62 18.14
N THR A 223 -12.51 -8.08 17.75
CA THR A 223 -11.30 -8.82 17.40
C THR A 223 -10.16 -8.40 18.32
N ILE A 224 -9.37 -9.37 18.77
CA ILE A 224 -8.12 -9.12 19.48
C ILE A 224 -6.98 -9.51 18.57
N GLY A 225 -6.03 -8.61 18.39
CA GLY A 225 -4.81 -8.84 17.63
C GLY A 225 -3.57 -8.44 18.42
N ALA A 226 -2.47 -9.09 18.10
CA ALA A 226 -1.13 -8.71 18.52
C ALA A 226 -0.15 -8.94 17.38
N ALA A 227 0.75 -7.99 17.16
CA ALA A 227 1.75 -8.10 16.11
C ALA A 227 3.10 -7.57 16.59
N LEU A 228 4.14 -8.06 15.93
CA LEU A 228 5.51 -7.60 16.04
C LEU A 228 6.08 -7.45 14.65
N GLY A 229 6.69 -6.33 14.37
CA GLY A 229 7.36 -6.07 13.10
C GLY A 229 8.54 -5.13 13.25
N THR A 230 9.33 -5.06 12.21
CA THR A 230 10.36 -4.03 12.02
C THR A 230 10.15 -3.37 10.68
N LYS A 231 10.50 -2.09 10.63
CA LYS A 231 10.59 -1.29 9.41
C LYS A 231 11.97 -0.64 9.41
N THR A 232 12.79 -0.94 8.41
CA THR A 232 14.14 -0.37 8.24
C THR A 232 14.25 0.34 6.90
#